data_473e31e7081b45398b6c405a8373a26a
#
_entry.id   473e31e7081b45398b6c405a8373a26a
#
_cell.length_a   1.000
_cell.length_b   1.000
_cell.length_c   1.000
_cell.angle_alpha   90.00
_cell.angle_beta   90.00
_cell.angle_gamma   90.00
#
_symmetry.space_group_name_H-M   'P 1'
#
loop_
_entity.id
_entity.type
_entity.pdbx_description
1 polymer ?
#
loop_
_entity_poly.entity_id
_entity_poly.type
_entity_poly.pdbx_seq_one_letter_code
_entity_poly.pdbx_strand_id
1 'polypeptide(L)'
;MAEAKNAFYAQSGGVTAVINASACGVLETARRHPDRIANVYAGRNGIIGALTEDLIDTGQEPPEAIAALRHTPSGAFGSCRYKLKGLEESRAEYERLIEVFKAHDIGYFFYNGGGDSADTCHKVSQLSAQWGFPIQAIHIPKTVDNDLPVTDNCPGFGSVAKYIAVSVREASYDVSSMARTSTKVFIIEVMGRHAGWIAAAGGLAADRD
;
A
#
# COMPACT_ATOMS: atom_id res chain seq x y z
N MET A 1 28.51 -14.96 9.86
CA MET A 1 27.17 -14.36 9.80
C MET A 1 26.94 -13.92 8.36
N ALA A 2 25.74 -14.06 7.80
CA ALA A 2 25.49 -13.53 6.46
C ALA A 2 25.64 -12.00 6.50
N GLU A 3 26.21 -11.44 5.44
CA GLU A 3 26.37 -9.98 5.29
C GLU A 3 24.99 -9.31 5.23
N ALA A 4 24.84 -8.15 5.89
CA ALA A 4 23.60 -7.39 5.87
C ALA A 4 23.32 -6.92 4.42
N LYS A 5 22.07 -7.04 3.99
CA LYS A 5 21.60 -6.61 2.66
C LYS A 5 20.77 -5.35 2.76
N ASN A 6 20.66 -4.62 1.67
CA ASN A 6 19.72 -3.51 1.60
C ASN A 6 18.28 -4.01 1.37
N ALA A 7 17.32 -3.17 1.72
CA ALA A 7 15.92 -3.38 1.41
C ALA A 7 15.43 -2.37 0.37
N PHE A 8 14.47 -2.79 -0.44
CA PHE A 8 13.70 -1.91 -1.29
C PHE A 8 12.26 -1.86 -0.80
N TYR A 9 11.71 -0.65 -0.64
CA TYR A 9 10.32 -0.40 -0.28
C TYR A 9 9.59 0.32 -1.41
N ALA A 10 8.40 -0.12 -1.75
CA ALA A 10 7.56 0.54 -2.74
C ALA A 10 6.09 0.57 -2.33
N GLN A 11 5.39 1.62 -2.74
CA GLN A 11 3.95 1.80 -2.59
C GLN A 11 3.24 1.54 -3.92
N SER A 12 2.05 0.94 -3.88
CA SER A 12 1.31 0.57 -5.08
C SER A 12 -0.18 0.89 -4.96
N GLY A 13 -0.74 1.41 -6.05
CA GLY A 13 -2.15 1.72 -6.19
C GLY A 13 -2.57 3.01 -5.48
N GLY A 14 -3.85 3.15 -5.18
CA GLY A 14 -4.38 4.30 -4.45
C GLY A 14 -3.82 4.37 -3.03
N VAL A 15 -3.47 5.56 -2.58
CA VAL A 15 -2.98 5.77 -1.23
C VAL A 15 -4.12 5.75 -0.21
N THR A 16 -3.81 5.34 1.01
CA THR A 16 -4.72 5.38 2.17
C THR A 16 -4.13 6.24 3.26
N ALA A 17 -4.95 6.61 4.26
CA ALA A 17 -4.47 7.37 5.41
C ALA A 17 -3.34 6.68 6.20
N VAL A 18 -3.20 5.35 6.06
CA VAL A 18 -2.27 4.53 6.85
C VAL A 18 -1.07 4.02 6.07
N ILE A 19 -0.95 4.32 4.76
CA ILE A 19 0.13 3.74 3.94
C ILE A 19 1.51 4.22 4.41
N ASN A 20 1.62 5.47 4.81
CA ASN A 20 2.85 6.03 5.37
C ASN A 20 3.18 5.46 6.76
N ALA A 21 2.18 5.13 7.58
CA ALA A 21 2.40 4.46 8.85
C ALA A 21 3.03 3.07 8.67
N SER A 22 2.60 2.33 7.64
CA SER A 22 3.24 1.07 7.25
C SER A 22 4.69 1.28 6.80
N ALA A 23 4.96 2.33 5.99
CA ALA A 23 6.31 2.71 5.61
C ALA A 23 7.17 3.04 6.83
N CYS A 24 6.66 3.85 7.76
CA CYS A 24 7.31 4.18 9.03
C CYS A 24 7.72 2.90 9.78
N GLY A 25 6.79 1.94 9.90
CA GLY A 25 7.06 0.67 10.57
C GLY A 25 8.21 -0.12 9.93
N VAL A 26 8.27 -0.18 8.60
CA VAL A 26 9.38 -0.82 7.87
C VAL A 26 10.69 -0.10 8.15
N LEU A 27 10.73 1.22 7.98
CA LEU A 27 11.96 2.01 8.11
C LEU A 27 12.50 2.01 9.54
N GLU A 28 11.65 2.24 10.54
CA GLU A 28 12.06 2.21 11.95
C GLU A 28 12.54 0.82 12.37
N THR A 29 11.89 -0.24 11.88
CA THR A 29 12.30 -1.61 12.20
C THR A 29 13.62 -1.97 11.53
N ALA A 30 13.80 -1.63 10.26
CA ALA A 30 15.06 -1.84 9.57
C ALA A 30 16.23 -1.18 10.30
N ARG A 31 16.07 0.08 10.72
CA ARG A 31 17.08 0.83 11.49
C ARG A 31 17.45 0.19 12.84
N ARG A 32 16.56 -0.60 13.43
CA ARG A 32 16.84 -1.36 14.67
C ARG A 32 17.58 -2.67 14.44
N HIS A 33 17.66 -3.11 13.18
CA HIS A 33 18.30 -4.37 12.80
C HIS A 33 19.37 -4.17 11.72
N PRO A 34 20.38 -3.32 11.95
CA PRO A 34 21.42 -3.03 10.97
C PRO A 34 22.31 -4.24 10.63
N ASP A 35 22.29 -5.26 11.48
CA ASP A 35 22.93 -6.57 11.23
C ASP A 35 22.23 -7.40 10.14
N ARG A 36 21.01 -7.04 9.77
CA ARG A 36 20.19 -7.71 8.75
C ARG A 36 19.93 -6.83 7.55
N ILE A 37 19.50 -5.58 7.80
CA ILE A 37 19.14 -4.60 6.78
C ILE A 37 20.07 -3.40 6.94
N ALA A 38 21.01 -3.25 6.00
CA ALA A 38 22.01 -2.18 6.04
C ALA A 38 21.37 -0.81 5.77
N ASN A 39 20.49 -0.73 4.78
CA ASN A 39 19.73 0.47 4.42
C ASN A 39 18.39 0.11 3.74
N VAL A 40 17.47 1.06 3.69
CA VAL A 40 16.21 0.93 2.95
C VAL A 40 16.17 1.99 1.86
N TYR A 41 16.07 1.57 0.61
CA TYR A 41 15.77 2.44 -0.51
C TYR A 41 14.28 2.42 -0.81
N ALA A 42 13.67 3.58 -0.96
CA ALA A 42 12.27 3.68 -1.38
C ALA A 42 12.18 4.03 -2.87
N GLY A 43 11.35 3.31 -3.62
CA GLY A 43 11.11 3.62 -5.03
C GLY A 43 10.25 4.87 -5.18
N ARG A 44 10.76 5.91 -5.88
CA ARG A 44 9.95 7.07 -6.24
C ARG A 44 8.83 6.63 -7.19
N ASN A 45 7.60 6.93 -6.80
CA ASN A 45 6.41 6.47 -7.51
C ASN A 45 6.29 4.94 -7.61
N GLY A 46 6.61 4.24 -6.52
CA GLY A 46 6.43 2.81 -6.41
C GLY A 46 7.44 1.99 -7.19
N ILE A 47 6.99 0.92 -7.87
CA ILE A 47 7.88 0.02 -8.60
C ILE A 47 8.52 0.68 -9.83
N ILE A 48 7.92 1.74 -10.36
CA ILE A 48 8.51 2.52 -11.45
C ILE A 48 9.88 3.05 -11.02
N GLY A 49 10.01 3.51 -9.78
CA GLY A 49 11.28 3.95 -9.23
C GLY A 49 12.37 2.87 -9.29
N ALA A 50 12.03 1.60 -9.07
CA ALA A 50 13.00 0.53 -9.27
C ALA A 50 13.35 0.32 -10.74
N LEU A 51 12.35 0.31 -11.63
CA LEU A 51 12.58 0.09 -13.07
C LEU A 51 13.43 1.19 -13.71
N THR A 52 13.27 2.44 -13.24
CA THR A 52 14.01 3.61 -13.72
C THR A 52 15.24 3.94 -12.87
N GLU A 53 15.49 3.18 -11.80
CA GLU A 53 16.57 3.40 -10.83
C GLU A 53 16.50 4.76 -10.13
N ASP A 54 15.28 5.28 -9.95
CA ASP A 54 15.00 6.49 -9.17
C ASP A 54 14.65 6.10 -7.72
N LEU A 55 15.70 5.95 -6.93
CA LEU A 55 15.65 5.44 -5.56
C LEU A 55 15.88 6.55 -4.54
N ILE A 56 15.01 6.63 -3.56
CA ILE A 56 15.15 7.54 -2.41
C ILE A 56 15.93 6.81 -1.33
N ASP A 57 17.10 7.32 -0.98
CA ASP A 57 17.89 6.80 0.15
C ASP A 57 17.29 7.29 1.47
N THR A 58 16.52 6.42 2.12
CA THR A 58 15.89 6.76 3.41
C THR A 58 16.88 6.82 4.57
N GLY A 59 18.10 6.32 4.38
CA GLY A 59 19.19 6.44 5.37
C GLY A 59 19.64 7.88 5.59
N GLN A 60 19.41 8.76 4.60
CA GLN A 60 19.73 10.19 4.70
C GLN A 60 18.71 10.98 5.51
N GLU A 61 17.53 10.42 5.76
CA GLU A 61 16.46 11.10 6.50
C GLU A 61 16.67 11.01 8.00
N PRO A 62 16.47 12.12 8.75
CA PRO A 62 16.58 12.11 10.19
C PRO A 62 15.46 11.27 10.83
N PRO A 63 15.68 10.73 12.05
CA PRO A 63 14.69 9.90 12.73
C PRO A 63 13.31 10.56 12.87
N GLU A 64 13.29 11.88 13.08
CA GLU A 64 12.05 12.66 13.25
C GLU A 64 11.23 12.72 11.97
N ALA A 65 11.86 12.80 10.80
CA ALA A 65 11.20 12.77 9.51
C ALA A 65 10.56 11.40 9.26
N ILE A 66 11.24 10.32 9.60
CA ILE A 66 10.69 8.96 9.51
C ILE A 66 9.52 8.78 10.50
N ALA A 67 9.66 9.23 11.74
CA ALA A 67 8.59 9.14 12.73
C ALA A 67 7.34 9.96 12.34
N ALA A 68 7.52 11.10 11.66
CA ALA A 68 6.42 11.92 11.16
C ALA A 68 5.54 11.19 10.14
N LEU A 69 6.07 10.22 9.39
CA LEU A 69 5.30 9.38 8.44
C LEU A 69 4.11 8.70 9.11
N ARG A 70 4.20 8.38 10.39
CA ARG A 70 3.13 7.71 11.15
C ARG A 70 1.82 8.47 11.11
N HIS A 71 1.87 9.79 11.05
CA HIS A 71 0.73 10.68 11.08
C HIS A 71 0.56 11.51 9.81
N THR A 72 1.42 11.30 8.82
CA THR A 72 1.35 11.99 7.53
C THR A 72 0.43 11.21 6.58
N PRO A 73 -0.67 11.80 6.10
CA PRO A 73 -1.54 11.15 5.13
C PRO A 73 -0.89 11.04 3.74
N SER A 74 -1.49 10.25 2.86
CA SER A 74 -1.04 10.03 1.48
C SER A 74 0.22 9.15 1.39
N GLY A 75 0.93 9.14 0.26
CA GLY A 75 2.11 8.30 -0.02
C GLY A 75 3.36 9.16 -0.12
N ALA A 76 4.20 9.18 0.92
CA ALA A 76 5.39 10.04 0.99
C ALA A 76 6.39 9.79 -0.14
N PHE A 77 6.49 8.56 -0.62
CA PHE A 77 7.42 8.18 -1.71
C PHE A 77 6.75 8.18 -3.08
N GLY A 78 5.50 8.63 -3.16
CA GLY A 78 4.66 8.46 -4.34
C GLY A 78 4.16 7.03 -4.49
N SER A 79 3.26 6.82 -5.42
CA SER A 79 2.65 5.53 -5.74
C SER A 79 2.36 5.43 -7.22
N CYS A 80 2.15 4.24 -7.73
CA CYS A 80 1.75 4.05 -9.13
C CYS A 80 0.72 2.92 -9.26
N ARG A 81 -0.08 3.01 -10.31
CA ARG A 81 -0.95 1.91 -10.78
C ARG A 81 -0.26 1.21 -11.95
N TYR A 82 0.84 0.53 -11.64
CA TYR A 82 1.63 -0.20 -12.61
C TYR A 82 1.59 -1.69 -12.29
N LYS A 83 1.07 -2.49 -13.21
CA LYS A 83 0.93 -3.93 -13.05
C LYS A 83 1.97 -4.64 -13.89
N LEU A 84 2.92 -5.29 -13.26
CA LEU A 84 3.77 -6.28 -13.91
C LEU A 84 2.90 -7.48 -14.29
N LYS A 85 2.81 -7.74 -15.58
CA LYS A 85 2.01 -8.82 -16.13
C LYS A 85 2.67 -10.20 -15.89
N GLY A 86 2.23 -11.21 -16.64
CA GLY A 86 2.88 -12.52 -16.62
C GLY A 86 4.34 -12.45 -17.07
N LEU A 87 5.13 -13.46 -16.70
CA LEU A 87 6.57 -13.47 -16.99
C LEU A 87 6.87 -13.33 -18.49
N GLU A 88 6.08 -13.97 -19.34
CA GLU A 88 6.29 -13.92 -20.79
C GLU A 88 6.06 -12.52 -21.36
N GLU A 89 5.07 -11.78 -20.84
CA GLU A 89 4.74 -10.43 -21.32
C GLU A 89 5.63 -9.34 -20.73
N SER A 90 6.07 -9.49 -19.49
CA SER A 90 6.85 -8.49 -18.74
C SER A 90 8.26 -8.95 -18.40
N ARG A 91 8.83 -9.87 -19.15
CA ARG A 91 10.13 -10.47 -18.86
C ARG A 91 11.24 -9.43 -18.73
N ALA A 92 11.32 -8.50 -19.66
CA ALA A 92 12.35 -7.44 -19.65
C ALA A 92 12.24 -6.54 -18.39
N GLU A 93 11.02 -6.30 -17.91
CA GLU A 93 10.78 -5.52 -16.71
C GLU A 93 11.23 -6.27 -15.44
N TYR A 94 10.98 -7.58 -15.37
CA TYR A 94 11.50 -8.40 -14.27
C TYR A 94 13.02 -8.53 -14.31
N GLU A 95 13.61 -8.69 -15.49
CA GLU A 95 15.06 -8.70 -15.67
C GLU A 95 15.67 -7.36 -15.21
N ARG A 96 15.08 -6.23 -15.61
CA ARG A 96 15.51 -4.90 -15.17
C ARG A 96 15.37 -4.72 -13.66
N LEU A 97 14.27 -5.15 -13.08
CA LEU A 97 14.05 -5.08 -11.64
C LEU A 97 15.14 -5.83 -10.86
N ILE A 98 15.45 -7.06 -11.28
CA ILE A 98 16.49 -7.86 -10.64
C ILE A 98 17.88 -7.28 -10.88
N GLU A 99 18.16 -6.70 -12.04
CA GLU A 99 19.40 -5.98 -12.33
C GLU A 99 19.63 -4.82 -11.35
N VAL A 100 18.63 -3.96 -11.17
CA VAL A 100 18.68 -2.85 -10.21
C VAL A 100 18.85 -3.37 -8.79
N PHE A 101 18.12 -4.42 -8.42
CA PHE A 101 18.23 -5.00 -7.09
C PHE A 101 19.64 -5.60 -6.83
N LYS A 102 20.25 -6.18 -7.84
CA LYS A 102 21.66 -6.64 -7.75
C LYS A 102 22.64 -5.47 -7.59
N ALA A 103 22.46 -4.41 -8.40
CA ALA A 103 23.34 -3.23 -8.37
C ALA A 103 23.32 -2.53 -7.00
N HIS A 104 22.19 -2.53 -6.32
CA HIS A 104 22.01 -1.91 -5.01
C HIS A 104 22.04 -2.90 -3.84
N ASP A 105 22.48 -4.14 -4.06
CA ASP A 105 22.56 -5.20 -3.05
C ASP A 105 21.24 -5.39 -2.26
N ILE A 106 20.10 -5.35 -2.95
CA ILE A 106 18.77 -5.51 -2.37
C ILE A 106 18.50 -6.99 -2.12
N GLY A 107 18.40 -7.37 -0.84
CA GLY A 107 18.02 -8.73 -0.42
C GLY A 107 16.57 -8.83 0.09
N TYR A 108 15.93 -7.69 0.36
CA TYR A 108 14.56 -7.62 0.87
C TYR A 108 13.72 -6.69 0.01
N PHE A 109 12.54 -7.14 -0.36
CA PHE A 109 11.57 -6.34 -1.13
C PHE A 109 10.26 -6.21 -0.36
N PHE A 110 9.96 -5.02 0.16
CA PHE A 110 8.72 -4.67 0.82
C PHE A 110 7.80 -3.96 -0.17
N TYR A 111 6.68 -4.60 -0.52
CA TYR A 111 5.73 -4.02 -1.47
C TYR A 111 4.37 -3.76 -0.81
N ASN A 112 4.06 -2.50 -0.57
CA ASN A 112 2.86 -2.05 0.13
C ASN A 112 1.75 -1.74 -0.89
N GLY A 113 0.74 -2.60 -0.95
CA GLY A 113 -0.31 -2.47 -1.94
C GLY A 113 -1.46 -3.48 -1.79
N GLY A 114 -2.30 -3.53 -2.81
CA GLY A 114 -3.44 -4.45 -2.89
C GLY A 114 -3.08 -5.82 -3.48
N GLY A 115 -4.09 -6.54 -4.00
CA GLY A 115 -3.93 -7.89 -4.53
C GLY A 115 -2.94 -8.02 -5.70
N ASP A 116 -2.94 -7.07 -6.65
CA ASP A 116 -1.96 -7.06 -7.75
C ASP A 116 -0.52 -6.91 -7.25
N SER A 117 -0.32 -6.20 -6.14
CA SER A 117 1.01 -6.05 -5.52
C SER A 117 1.44 -7.33 -4.82
N ALA A 118 0.51 -8.08 -4.22
CA ALA A 118 0.77 -9.40 -3.66
C ALA A 118 1.23 -10.38 -4.74
N ASP A 119 0.54 -10.41 -5.89
CA ASP A 119 0.91 -11.23 -7.05
C ASP A 119 2.31 -10.87 -7.59
N THR A 120 2.60 -9.57 -7.74
CA THR A 120 3.94 -9.11 -8.14
C THR A 120 5.01 -9.54 -7.14
N CYS A 121 4.75 -9.39 -5.85
CA CYS A 121 5.66 -9.79 -4.78
C CYS A 121 5.98 -11.29 -4.83
N HIS A 122 4.96 -12.10 -5.05
CA HIS A 122 5.09 -13.56 -5.21
C HIS A 122 5.95 -13.92 -6.44
N LYS A 123 5.68 -13.30 -7.60
CA LYS A 123 6.45 -13.51 -8.84
C LYS A 123 7.91 -13.11 -8.67
N VAL A 124 8.19 -11.94 -8.07
CA VAL A 124 9.57 -11.49 -7.80
C VAL A 124 10.31 -12.49 -6.91
N SER A 125 9.67 -13.01 -5.86
CA SER A 125 10.26 -14.03 -4.98
C SER A 125 10.66 -15.28 -5.76
N GLN A 126 9.77 -15.79 -6.61
CA GLN A 126 10.02 -16.99 -7.41
C GLN A 126 11.14 -16.79 -8.45
N LEU A 127 11.03 -15.69 -9.22
CA LEU A 127 11.95 -15.41 -10.32
C LEU A 127 13.36 -15.07 -9.83
N SER A 128 13.48 -14.32 -8.75
CA SER A 128 14.78 -13.99 -8.18
C SER A 128 15.55 -15.22 -7.74
N ALA A 129 14.84 -16.19 -7.14
CA ALA A 129 15.45 -17.48 -6.78
C ALA A 129 15.89 -18.29 -8.01
N GLN A 130 15.02 -18.37 -9.05
CA GLN A 130 15.33 -19.08 -10.30
C GLN A 130 16.52 -18.47 -11.04
N TRP A 131 16.72 -17.15 -10.94
CA TRP A 131 17.81 -16.43 -11.59
C TRP A 131 19.06 -16.31 -10.71
N GLY A 132 19.14 -17.07 -9.61
CA GLY A 132 20.31 -17.15 -8.76
C GLY A 132 20.58 -15.92 -7.88
N PHE A 133 19.56 -15.10 -7.67
CA PHE A 133 19.61 -13.96 -6.76
C PHE A 133 18.37 -13.94 -5.87
N PRO A 134 18.28 -14.82 -4.86
CA PRO A 134 17.09 -14.95 -4.04
C PRO A 134 16.82 -13.67 -3.21
N ILE A 135 15.61 -13.15 -3.34
CA ILE A 135 15.11 -11.97 -2.62
C ILE A 135 13.97 -12.40 -1.71
N GLN A 136 14.01 -11.94 -0.46
CA GLN A 136 12.88 -12.08 0.45
C GLN A 136 11.84 -11.00 0.13
N ALA A 137 10.79 -11.37 -0.59
CA ALA A 137 9.71 -10.47 -0.94
C ALA A 137 8.58 -10.55 0.08
N ILE A 138 8.21 -9.42 0.66
CA ILE A 138 7.21 -9.29 1.71
C ILE A 138 6.12 -8.32 1.23
N HIS A 139 4.91 -8.84 1.04
CA HIS A 139 3.75 -8.00 0.75
C HIS A 139 3.20 -7.39 2.04
N ILE A 140 2.97 -6.07 2.01
CA ILE A 140 2.32 -5.33 3.08
C ILE A 140 0.92 -4.96 2.59
N PRO A 141 -0.14 -5.55 3.18
CA PRO A 141 -1.50 -5.35 2.69
C PRO A 141 -1.96 -3.90 2.88
N LYS A 142 -2.62 -3.38 1.85
CA LYS A 142 -3.27 -2.08 1.84
C LYS A 142 -4.44 -2.12 0.88
N THR A 143 -5.65 -1.96 1.38
CA THR A 143 -6.83 -1.59 0.61
C THR A 143 -7.97 -1.22 1.57
N VAL A 144 -8.66 -0.13 1.31
CA VAL A 144 -9.87 0.25 2.06
C VAL A 144 -11.07 -0.61 1.67
N ASP A 145 -11.00 -1.31 0.55
CA ASP A 145 -12.07 -2.20 0.05
C ASP A 145 -12.28 -3.42 0.95
N ASN A 146 -11.30 -3.74 1.80
CA ASN A 146 -11.32 -4.88 2.70
C ASN A 146 -11.53 -6.22 1.98
N ASP A 147 -10.91 -6.38 0.82
CA ASP A 147 -11.14 -7.47 -0.14
C ASP A 147 -9.97 -8.46 -0.27
N LEU A 148 -9.01 -8.41 0.64
CA LEU A 148 -7.90 -9.36 0.65
C LEU A 148 -8.30 -10.67 1.34
N PRO A 149 -8.03 -11.82 0.73
CA PRO A 149 -8.33 -13.11 1.34
C PRO A 149 -7.50 -13.34 2.61
N VAL A 150 -8.07 -14.09 3.55
CA VAL A 150 -7.43 -14.43 4.84
C VAL A 150 -7.03 -13.18 5.65
N THR A 151 -7.73 -12.06 5.44
CA THR A 151 -7.49 -10.80 6.13
C THR A 151 -8.82 -10.27 6.65
N ASP A 152 -8.98 -10.22 7.98
CA ASP A 152 -10.24 -9.78 8.60
C ASP A 152 -10.47 -8.27 8.42
N ASN A 153 -9.40 -7.50 8.56
CA ASN A 153 -9.47 -6.04 8.55
C ASN A 153 -8.24 -5.43 7.86
N CYS A 154 -8.42 -4.97 6.65
CA CYS A 154 -7.36 -4.29 5.91
C CYS A 154 -7.07 -2.91 6.51
N PRO A 155 -5.79 -2.48 6.55
CA PRO A 155 -5.41 -1.17 7.06
C PRO A 155 -6.14 -0.02 6.36
N GLY A 156 -6.79 0.85 7.14
CA GLY A 156 -7.58 1.98 6.65
C GLY A 156 -9.08 1.70 6.48
N PHE A 157 -9.52 0.44 6.44
CA PHE A 157 -10.94 0.11 6.29
C PHE A 157 -11.78 0.65 7.43
N GLY A 158 -11.39 0.44 8.69
CA GLY A 158 -12.16 0.94 9.85
C GLY A 158 -12.34 2.45 9.84
N SER A 159 -11.33 3.21 9.41
CA SER A 159 -11.41 4.67 9.28
C SER A 159 -12.38 5.09 8.18
N VAL A 160 -12.34 4.44 7.02
CA VAL A 160 -13.27 4.75 5.92
C VAL A 160 -14.70 4.32 6.25
N ALA A 161 -14.89 3.21 6.93
CA ALA A 161 -16.20 2.76 7.40
C ALA A 161 -16.87 3.80 8.31
N LYS A 162 -16.12 4.35 9.27
CA LYS A 162 -16.59 5.44 10.13
C LYS A 162 -16.91 6.69 9.32
N TYR A 163 -16.02 7.07 8.40
CA TYR A 163 -16.23 8.26 7.56
C TYR A 163 -17.50 8.14 6.73
N ILE A 164 -17.74 6.99 6.10
CA ILE A 164 -18.94 6.76 5.28
C ILE A 164 -20.22 6.78 6.15
N ALA A 165 -20.19 6.14 7.33
CA ALA A 165 -21.33 6.18 8.25
C ALA A 165 -21.71 7.62 8.63
N VAL A 166 -20.73 8.46 8.95
CA VAL A 166 -20.96 9.89 9.26
C VAL A 166 -21.51 10.64 8.05
N SER A 167 -20.91 10.46 6.87
CA SER A 167 -21.34 11.14 5.63
C SER A 167 -22.76 10.75 5.22
N VAL A 168 -23.12 9.45 5.36
CA VAL A 168 -24.49 8.99 5.10
C VAL A 168 -25.47 9.64 6.09
N ARG A 169 -25.11 9.73 7.37
CA ARG A 169 -25.94 10.35 8.38
C ARG A 169 -26.18 11.84 8.09
N GLU A 170 -25.14 12.59 7.77
CA GLU A 170 -25.25 14.01 7.38
C GLU A 170 -26.15 14.17 6.17
N ALA A 171 -25.95 13.39 5.11
CA ALA A 171 -26.79 13.41 3.92
C ALA A 171 -28.27 13.06 4.23
N SER A 172 -28.50 12.12 5.16
CA SER A 172 -29.87 11.72 5.56
C SER A 172 -30.62 12.85 6.23
N TYR A 173 -29.97 13.65 7.07
CA TYR A 173 -30.59 14.81 7.69
C TYR A 173 -30.91 15.89 6.67
N ASP A 174 -30.05 16.11 5.68
CA ASP A 174 -30.30 17.05 4.59
C ASP A 174 -31.53 16.62 3.79
N VAL A 175 -31.59 15.35 3.37
CA VAL A 175 -32.77 14.79 2.69
C VAL A 175 -34.04 14.91 3.55
N SER A 176 -33.97 14.56 4.83
CA SER A 176 -35.12 14.63 5.75
C SER A 176 -35.65 16.04 5.86
N SER A 177 -34.81 17.05 5.85
CA SER A 177 -35.19 18.45 5.94
C SER A 177 -36.02 18.93 4.74
N MET A 178 -35.82 18.33 3.55
CA MET A 178 -36.42 18.75 2.28
C MET A 178 -37.36 17.70 1.66
N ALA A 179 -37.44 16.50 2.19
CA ALA A 179 -38.10 15.35 1.57
C ALA A 179 -39.59 15.58 1.28
N ARG A 180 -40.25 16.48 2.03
CA ARG A 180 -41.68 16.76 1.84
C ARG A 180 -41.99 17.46 0.53
N THR A 181 -41.11 18.33 0.08
CA THR A 181 -41.36 19.23 -1.07
C THR A 181 -40.33 19.09 -2.19
N SER A 182 -39.15 18.56 -1.92
CA SER A 182 -38.02 18.54 -2.85
C SER A 182 -37.31 17.18 -2.87
N THR A 183 -36.05 17.16 -2.52
CA THR A 183 -35.13 15.98 -2.61
C THR A 183 -35.59 14.85 -1.70
N LYS A 184 -35.78 13.66 -2.28
CA LYS A 184 -36.25 12.47 -1.56
C LYS A 184 -35.24 11.36 -1.50
N VAL A 185 -34.17 11.43 -2.32
CA VAL A 185 -33.16 10.41 -2.47
C VAL A 185 -31.82 11.09 -2.55
N PHE A 186 -30.85 10.52 -1.84
CA PHE A 186 -29.44 10.83 -1.95
C PHE A 186 -28.67 9.54 -2.23
N ILE A 187 -27.80 9.54 -3.22
CA ILE A 187 -27.01 8.38 -3.60
C ILE A 187 -25.55 8.71 -3.37
N ILE A 188 -24.89 7.90 -2.57
CA ILE A 188 -23.43 7.97 -2.33
C ILE A 188 -22.79 6.79 -3.04
N GLU A 189 -21.94 7.07 -4.02
CA GLU A 189 -21.06 6.07 -4.61
C GLU A 189 -19.80 5.92 -3.76
N VAL A 190 -19.45 4.69 -3.42
CA VAL A 190 -18.27 4.35 -2.62
C VAL A 190 -17.38 3.37 -3.34
N MET A 191 -16.11 3.27 -2.93
CA MET A 191 -15.18 2.28 -3.43
C MET A 191 -15.60 0.85 -3.03
N GLY A 192 -15.01 -0.15 -3.68
CA GLY A 192 -15.31 -1.56 -3.44
C GLY A 192 -16.04 -2.21 -4.60
N ARG A 193 -15.44 -2.13 -5.79
CA ARG A 193 -15.99 -2.65 -7.07
C ARG A 193 -16.50 -4.09 -6.99
N HIS A 194 -15.83 -4.95 -6.23
CA HIS A 194 -16.18 -6.35 -6.03
C HIS A 194 -16.41 -6.74 -4.57
N ALA A 195 -16.34 -5.75 -3.66
CA ALA A 195 -16.54 -5.94 -2.23
C ALA A 195 -17.52 -4.91 -1.70
N GLY A 196 -18.52 -5.33 -0.94
CA GLY A 196 -19.59 -4.47 -0.42
C GLY A 196 -19.34 -3.88 0.97
N TRP A 197 -18.14 -4.04 1.54
CA TRP A 197 -17.87 -3.68 2.93
C TRP A 197 -18.04 -2.19 3.23
N ILE A 198 -17.55 -1.31 2.35
CA ILE A 198 -17.69 0.13 2.54
C ILE A 198 -19.15 0.56 2.37
N ALA A 199 -19.84 -0.01 1.39
CA ALA A 199 -21.27 0.27 1.19
C ALA A 199 -22.10 -0.21 2.41
N ALA A 200 -21.81 -1.39 2.93
CA ALA A 200 -22.45 -1.93 4.12
C ALA A 200 -22.20 -1.05 5.37
N ALA A 201 -21.02 -0.43 5.48
CA ALA A 201 -20.70 0.50 6.55
C ALA A 201 -21.64 1.73 6.56
N GLY A 202 -22.20 2.13 5.42
CA GLY A 202 -23.24 3.16 5.34
C GLY A 202 -24.48 2.84 6.18
N GLY A 203 -24.80 1.55 6.36
CA GLY A 203 -25.89 1.11 7.22
C GLY A 203 -25.70 1.40 8.71
N LEU A 204 -24.48 1.67 9.15
CA LEU A 204 -24.20 2.11 10.53
C LEU A 204 -24.73 3.52 10.83
N ALA A 205 -25.14 4.26 9.81
CA ALA A 205 -25.77 5.58 9.97
C ALA A 205 -27.20 5.49 10.49
N ALA A 206 -27.87 4.35 10.37
CA ALA A 206 -29.24 4.14 10.85
C ALA A 206 -29.33 4.29 12.37
N ASP A 207 -30.32 5.05 12.84
CA ASP A 207 -30.66 5.08 14.25
C ASP A 207 -31.27 3.73 14.64
N ARG A 208 -30.95 3.26 15.83
CA ARG A 208 -31.50 2.03 16.42
C ARG A 208 -32.74 2.44 17.26
N ASP A 209 -33.76 2.92 16.59
CA ASP A 209 -35.06 3.13 17.23
C ASP A 209 -36.03 2.01 16.86
#